data_7f59236f42e901bec995eeb3218f4a13
#
_entry.id   7f59236f42e901bec995eeb3218f4a13
#
_cell.length_a   1.000
_cell.length_b   1.000
_cell.length_c   1.000
_cell.angle_alpha   90.00
_cell.angle_beta   90.00
_cell.angle_gamma   90.00
#
_symmetry.space_group_name_H-M   'P 1'
#
loop_
_entity.id
_entity.type
_entity.pdbx_description
1 polymer ?
#
loop_
_entity_poly.entity_id
_entity_poly.type
_entity_poly.pdbx_seq_one_letter_code
_entity_poly.pdbx_strand_id
1 'polypeptide(L)'
;MITFQDDPTTRRQNWNCHLFIEHRGCKNMTDIYEKVSDYFLELASLQRLNILFKLLERNRKRIEPLAKELGATKQEVHRNLVRLEESGLITKEKDGKYSLTTFGKTMCVEIPSILFLSQHNEYFQEHDFGDIPLKFVMRAGQLATGSHIKGITKTLQKWKSVYSNANEYVYEILSEIPEELFDPILQKIKNGVKFEYIVSESAIVPDGRQTRLKKSGFYELLENKSIERKMQKSVQVVVVLNEKEACIFFPKNGVADLTEMFYSDNDVFHEWCLDYFRYRWYNSGVFQEHKLKE
;
A
#
# COMPACT_ATOMS: atom_id res chain seq x y z
N MET A 1 38.67 9.03 -17.18
CA MET A 1 38.55 8.52 -15.81
C MET A 1 37.67 9.54 -15.06
N ILE A 2 36.35 9.34 -15.08
CA ILE A 2 35.39 10.25 -14.43
C ILE A 2 34.97 9.53 -13.14
N THR A 3 35.43 10.05 -12.01
CA THR A 3 35.06 9.59 -10.68
C THR A 3 33.69 10.19 -10.35
N PHE A 4 32.66 9.34 -10.33
CA PHE A 4 31.37 9.71 -9.75
C PHE A 4 31.55 9.74 -8.23
N GLN A 5 31.46 10.91 -7.63
CA GLN A 5 31.26 11.06 -6.19
C GLN A 5 29.83 10.64 -5.88
N ASP A 6 29.66 9.58 -5.09
CA ASP A 6 28.39 9.16 -4.53
C ASP A 6 27.88 10.25 -3.57
N ASP A 7 26.84 10.96 -3.97
CA ASP A 7 26.08 11.86 -3.10
C ASP A 7 25.18 11.02 -2.18
N PRO A 8 25.38 11.02 -0.85
CA PRO A 8 24.60 10.21 0.08
C PRO A 8 23.14 10.66 0.24
N THR A 9 22.71 11.78 -0.40
CA THR A 9 21.35 12.31 -0.29
C THR A 9 20.38 11.73 -1.33
N THR A 10 20.88 11.08 -2.37
CA THR A 10 20.08 10.40 -3.41
C THR A 10 20.17 8.89 -3.27
N ARG A 11 19.74 8.31 -2.16
CA ARG A 11 19.35 6.89 -2.16
C ARG A 11 18.04 6.74 -2.94
N ARG A 12 18.09 6.81 -4.28
CA ARG A 12 17.09 6.12 -5.10
C ARG A 12 17.02 4.69 -4.57
N GLN A 13 15.84 4.23 -4.22
CA GLN A 13 15.66 2.80 -3.92
C GLN A 13 16.20 2.05 -5.13
N ASN A 14 17.39 1.48 -4.99
CA ASN A 14 17.90 0.54 -5.97
C ASN A 14 16.94 -0.67 -5.91
N TRP A 15 16.02 -0.73 -6.85
CA TRP A 15 15.22 -1.90 -7.17
C TRP A 15 16.15 -2.98 -7.69
N ASN A 16 17.00 -3.51 -6.82
CA ASN A 16 18.01 -4.51 -7.17
C ASN A 16 17.31 -5.87 -7.32
N CYS A 17 16.46 -5.99 -8.35
CA CYS A 17 15.90 -7.28 -8.77
C CYS A 17 17.00 -8.30 -9.11
N HIS A 18 18.21 -7.86 -9.44
CA HIS A 18 19.38 -8.74 -9.63
C HIS A 18 19.70 -9.58 -8.39
N LEU A 19 19.52 -9.07 -7.17
CA LEU A 19 19.79 -9.81 -5.93
C LEU A 19 18.91 -11.07 -5.74
N PHE A 20 17.73 -11.13 -6.35
CA PHE A 20 16.86 -12.31 -6.28
C PHE A 20 17.26 -13.40 -7.29
N ILE A 21 17.98 -13.05 -8.35
CA ILE A 21 18.30 -13.95 -9.46
C ILE A 21 19.73 -14.49 -9.36
N GLU A 22 20.69 -13.71 -8.85
CA GLU A 22 22.11 -14.08 -8.78
C GLU A 22 22.44 -15.23 -7.81
N HIS A 23 21.58 -15.51 -6.81
CA HIS A 23 21.89 -16.51 -5.78
C HIS A 23 21.58 -17.97 -6.13
N ARG A 24 21.09 -18.28 -7.33
CA ARG A 24 20.73 -19.66 -7.70
C ARG A 24 21.43 -20.16 -8.95
N GLY A 25 22.73 -20.12 -9.07
CA GLY A 25 23.48 -20.96 -10.02
C GLY A 25 22.84 -21.20 -11.41
N CYS A 26 21.91 -20.35 -11.85
CA CYS A 26 21.25 -20.44 -13.13
C CYS A 26 22.24 -20.04 -14.23
N LYS A 27 22.63 -21.01 -15.04
CA LYS A 27 23.65 -20.87 -16.09
C LYS A 27 23.26 -19.90 -17.20
N ASN A 28 21.97 -19.47 -17.29
CA ASN A 28 21.51 -18.58 -18.37
C ASN A 28 20.32 -17.75 -17.91
N MET A 29 20.51 -16.43 -17.74
CA MET A 29 19.43 -15.48 -17.40
C MET A 29 18.35 -15.44 -18.50
N THR A 30 18.72 -15.65 -19.75
CA THR A 30 17.81 -15.67 -20.89
C THR A 30 16.73 -16.76 -20.72
N ASP A 31 17.12 -17.97 -20.30
CA ASP A 31 16.17 -19.09 -20.13
C ASP A 31 15.10 -18.81 -19.05
N ILE A 32 15.49 -18.02 -18.02
CA ILE A 32 14.55 -17.62 -16.96
C ILE A 32 13.52 -16.62 -17.51
N TYR A 33 14.00 -15.62 -18.26
CA TYR A 33 13.11 -14.61 -18.83
C TYR A 33 12.18 -15.17 -19.92
N GLU A 34 12.67 -16.11 -20.74
CA GLU A 34 11.83 -16.85 -21.70
C GLU A 34 10.68 -17.56 -20.97
N LYS A 35 11.00 -18.31 -19.92
CA LYS A 35 10.00 -19.04 -19.15
C LYS A 35 8.97 -18.11 -18.49
N VAL A 36 9.43 -16.98 -17.94
CA VAL A 36 8.54 -15.96 -17.34
C VAL A 36 7.68 -15.30 -18.41
N SER A 37 8.25 -15.01 -19.59
CA SER A 37 7.54 -14.45 -20.75
C SER A 37 6.36 -15.34 -21.18
N ASP A 38 6.56 -16.68 -21.22
CA ASP A 38 5.50 -17.61 -21.54
C ASP A 38 4.30 -17.53 -20.58
N TYR A 39 4.56 -17.38 -19.27
CA TYR A 39 3.49 -17.18 -18.31
C TYR A 39 2.76 -15.84 -18.50
N PHE A 40 3.48 -14.76 -18.78
CA PHE A 40 2.83 -13.49 -19.10
C PHE A 40 2.00 -13.58 -20.37
N LEU A 41 2.44 -14.33 -21.38
CA LEU A 41 1.67 -14.57 -22.59
C LEU A 41 0.36 -15.32 -22.29
N GLU A 42 0.37 -16.29 -21.36
CA GLU A 42 -0.86 -16.96 -20.94
C GLU A 42 -1.79 -16.01 -20.15
N LEU A 43 -1.26 -15.08 -19.38
CA LEU A 43 -2.05 -14.06 -18.67
C LEU A 43 -2.52 -12.91 -19.57
N ALA A 44 -1.94 -12.71 -20.77
CA ALA A 44 -2.32 -11.64 -21.70
C ALA A 44 -3.66 -11.85 -22.41
N SER A 45 -4.51 -12.76 -21.95
CA SER A 45 -5.84 -13.01 -22.49
C SER A 45 -6.92 -12.71 -21.46
N LEU A 46 -7.82 -11.78 -21.79
CA LEU A 46 -8.96 -11.44 -20.92
C LEU A 46 -9.78 -12.68 -20.53
N GLN A 47 -10.01 -13.59 -21.47
CA GLN A 47 -10.80 -14.79 -21.21
C GLN A 47 -10.09 -15.74 -20.24
N ARG A 48 -8.76 -15.91 -20.36
CA ARG A 48 -7.98 -16.73 -19.44
C ARG A 48 -7.88 -16.09 -18.04
N LEU A 49 -7.68 -14.79 -17.96
CA LEU A 49 -7.75 -14.06 -16.68
C LEU A 49 -9.11 -14.27 -16.00
N ASN A 50 -10.21 -14.10 -16.74
CA ASN A 50 -11.54 -14.31 -16.19
C ASN A 50 -11.74 -15.75 -15.68
N ILE A 51 -11.23 -16.76 -16.39
CA ILE A 51 -11.26 -18.16 -15.93
C ILE A 51 -10.51 -18.32 -14.60
N LEU A 52 -9.29 -17.79 -14.51
CA LEU A 52 -8.47 -17.87 -13.30
C LEU A 52 -9.16 -17.22 -12.10
N PHE A 53 -9.70 -16.00 -12.26
CA PHE A 53 -10.43 -15.33 -11.18
C PHE A 53 -11.73 -16.04 -10.80
N LYS A 54 -12.46 -16.60 -11.77
CA LYS A 54 -13.66 -17.42 -11.47
C LYS A 54 -13.34 -18.71 -10.72
N LEU A 55 -12.16 -19.28 -10.95
CA LEU A 55 -11.68 -20.42 -10.19
C LEU A 55 -11.14 -20.01 -8.81
N LEU A 56 -10.60 -18.79 -8.66
CA LEU A 56 -10.18 -18.25 -7.38
C LEU A 56 -11.36 -18.02 -6.43
N GLU A 57 -12.48 -17.46 -6.96
CA GLU A 57 -13.69 -17.18 -6.17
C GLU A 57 -14.34 -18.44 -5.58
N ARG A 58 -14.35 -19.56 -6.29
CA ARG A 58 -15.14 -20.77 -5.95
C ARG A 58 -14.38 -22.09 -5.96
N ASN A 59 -13.08 -22.05 -5.93
CA ASN A 59 -12.14 -23.16 -5.83
C ASN A 59 -12.23 -24.26 -6.89
N ARG A 60 -13.43 -24.64 -7.40
CA ARG A 60 -13.60 -25.78 -8.32
C ARG A 60 -14.80 -25.58 -9.23
N LYS A 61 -14.61 -25.67 -10.55
CA LYS A 61 -15.72 -25.56 -11.52
C LYS A 61 -15.59 -26.54 -12.66
N ARG A 62 -16.74 -26.99 -13.21
CA ARG A 62 -16.84 -27.69 -14.48
C ARG A 62 -16.90 -26.67 -15.62
N ILE A 63 -16.67 -27.14 -16.83
CA ILE A 63 -16.67 -26.33 -18.05
C ILE A 63 -18.02 -25.63 -18.32
N GLU A 64 -19.14 -26.31 -18.10
CA GLU A 64 -20.47 -25.76 -18.36
C GLU A 64 -20.80 -24.53 -17.52
N PRO A 65 -20.63 -24.55 -16.16
CA PRO A 65 -20.79 -23.36 -15.33
C PRO A 65 -19.86 -22.21 -15.73
N LEU A 66 -18.59 -22.53 -16.04
CA LEU A 66 -17.63 -21.50 -16.48
C LEU A 66 -18.07 -20.86 -17.79
N ALA A 67 -18.46 -21.63 -18.78
CA ALA A 67 -18.93 -21.14 -20.08
C ALA A 67 -20.15 -20.21 -19.92
N LYS A 68 -21.12 -20.60 -19.09
CA LYS A 68 -22.30 -19.79 -18.79
C LYS A 68 -21.96 -18.48 -18.10
N GLU A 69 -21.08 -18.50 -17.07
CA GLU A 69 -20.68 -17.32 -16.32
C GLU A 69 -19.85 -16.32 -17.16
N LEU A 70 -19.09 -16.85 -18.12
CA LEU A 70 -18.23 -16.05 -19.01
C LEU A 70 -18.97 -15.59 -20.28
N GLY A 71 -20.21 -16.03 -20.52
CA GLY A 71 -20.91 -15.74 -21.77
C GLY A 71 -20.20 -16.31 -23.01
N ALA A 72 -19.45 -17.40 -22.86
CA ALA A 72 -18.60 -17.99 -23.90
C ALA A 72 -19.09 -19.38 -24.27
N THR A 73 -18.66 -19.88 -25.43
CA THR A 73 -18.95 -21.25 -25.85
C THR A 73 -18.11 -22.26 -25.04
N LYS A 74 -18.65 -23.49 -24.85
CA LYS A 74 -17.89 -24.56 -24.18
C LYS A 74 -16.55 -24.83 -24.89
N GLN A 75 -16.53 -24.73 -26.22
CA GLN A 75 -15.35 -24.99 -27.03
C GLN A 75 -14.25 -23.93 -26.79
N GLU A 76 -14.61 -22.66 -26.68
CA GLU A 76 -13.67 -21.57 -26.36
C GLU A 76 -13.10 -21.72 -24.94
N VAL A 77 -13.97 -21.98 -23.97
CA VAL A 77 -13.54 -22.21 -22.58
C VAL A 77 -12.64 -23.44 -22.49
N HIS A 78 -12.98 -24.52 -23.19
CA HIS A 78 -12.16 -25.74 -23.24
C HIS A 78 -10.73 -25.45 -23.75
N ARG A 79 -10.60 -24.73 -24.88
CA ARG A 79 -9.29 -24.39 -25.45
C ARG A 79 -8.45 -23.56 -24.43
N ASN A 80 -9.07 -22.63 -23.73
CA ASN A 80 -8.37 -21.81 -22.73
C ASN A 80 -8.00 -22.63 -21.48
N LEU A 81 -8.87 -23.57 -21.05
CA LEU A 81 -8.57 -24.47 -19.94
C LEU A 81 -7.38 -25.39 -20.27
N VAL A 82 -7.33 -25.94 -21.48
CA VAL A 82 -6.18 -26.76 -21.91
C VAL A 82 -4.87 -25.97 -21.83
N ARG A 83 -4.82 -24.75 -22.36
CA ARG A 83 -3.63 -23.89 -22.29
C ARG A 83 -3.22 -23.55 -20.85
N LEU A 84 -4.20 -23.23 -20.00
CA LEU A 84 -3.93 -22.94 -18.58
C LEU A 84 -3.46 -24.18 -17.82
N GLU A 85 -3.92 -25.37 -18.20
CA GLU A 85 -3.47 -26.64 -17.63
C GLU A 85 -2.05 -26.99 -18.08
N GLU A 86 -1.76 -26.84 -19.37
CA GLU A 86 -0.42 -27.04 -19.96
C GLU A 86 0.61 -26.08 -19.34
N SER A 87 0.22 -24.84 -19.04
CA SER A 87 1.08 -23.86 -18.32
C SER A 87 1.19 -24.13 -16.82
N GLY A 88 0.46 -25.12 -16.27
CA GLY A 88 0.49 -25.46 -14.85
C GLY A 88 -0.21 -24.46 -13.93
N LEU A 89 -1.01 -23.52 -14.47
CA LEU A 89 -1.79 -22.56 -13.68
C LEU A 89 -3.04 -23.19 -13.06
N ILE A 90 -3.62 -24.17 -13.75
CA ILE A 90 -4.77 -24.94 -13.27
C ILE A 90 -4.49 -26.44 -13.36
N THR A 91 -5.34 -27.22 -12.72
CA THR A 91 -5.34 -28.68 -12.84
C THR A 91 -6.76 -29.19 -13.01
N LYS A 92 -6.91 -30.27 -13.79
CA LYS A 92 -8.17 -31.01 -13.95
C LYS A 92 -8.21 -32.15 -12.94
N GLU A 93 -9.26 -32.21 -12.15
CA GLU A 93 -9.45 -33.25 -11.14
C GLU A 93 -10.15 -34.49 -11.73
N LYS A 94 -10.10 -35.59 -10.99
CA LYS A 94 -10.70 -36.89 -11.43
C LYS A 94 -12.21 -36.80 -11.68
N ASP A 95 -12.91 -35.88 -10.99
CA ASP A 95 -14.36 -35.64 -11.16
C ASP A 95 -14.68 -34.68 -12.33
N GLY A 96 -13.68 -34.30 -13.12
CA GLY A 96 -13.80 -33.41 -14.28
C GLY A 96 -13.93 -31.94 -13.98
N LYS A 97 -13.70 -31.52 -12.73
CA LYS A 97 -13.61 -30.10 -12.34
C LYS A 97 -12.19 -29.57 -12.50
N TYR A 98 -12.09 -28.27 -12.72
CA TYR A 98 -10.85 -27.54 -12.79
C TYR A 98 -10.67 -26.72 -11.51
N SER A 99 -9.43 -26.66 -11.00
CA SER A 99 -9.03 -25.85 -9.86
C SER A 99 -7.70 -25.17 -10.13
N LEU A 100 -7.43 -24.06 -9.42
CA LEU A 100 -6.11 -23.41 -9.46
C LEU A 100 -5.08 -24.30 -8.76
N THR A 101 -3.90 -24.41 -9.37
CA THR A 101 -2.70 -24.89 -8.67
C THR A 101 -2.22 -23.85 -7.64
N THR A 102 -1.28 -24.20 -6.78
CA THR A 102 -0.61 -23.23 -5.92
C THR A 102 0.01 -22.10 -6.73
N PHE A 103 0.68 -22.46 -7.84
CA PHE A 103 1.26 -21.47 -8.76
C PHE A 103 0.20 -20.55 -9.36
N GLY A 104 -0.92 -21.09 -9.87
CA GLY A 104 -2.02 -20.29 -10.39
C GLY A 104 -2.65 -19.36 -9.36
N LYS A 105 -2.79 -19.79 -8.10
CA LYS A 105 -3.25 -18.93 -7.00
C LYS A 105 -2.30 -17.78 -6.75
N THR A 106 -0.99 -18.06 -6.67
CA THR A 106 0.04 -17.04 -6.45
C THR A 106 0.05 -16.01 -7.58
N MET A 107 -0.02 -16.46 -8.86
CA MET A 107 -0.11 -15.54 -9.99
C MET A 107 -1.35 -14.63 -9.92
N CYS A 108 -2.50 -15.16 -9.49
CA CYS A 108 -3.70 -14.32 -9.29
C CYS A 108 -3.52 -13.28 -8.18
N VAL A 109 -2.72 -13.55 -7.16
CA VAL A 109 -2.45 -12.61 -6.05
C VAL A 109 -1.56 -11.44 -6.50
N GLU A 110 -0.69 -11.63 -7.48
CA GLU A 110 0.19 -10.57 -8.01
C GLU A 110 -0.55 -9.57 -8.93
N ILE A 111 -1.62 -10.01 -9.60
CA ILE A 111 -2.36 -9.19 -10.58
C ILE A 111 -2.94 -7.91 -9.97
N PRO A 112 -3.52 -7.87 -8.76
CA PRO A 112 -4.03 -6.64 -8.15
C PRO A 112 -2.99 -5.52 -8.01
N SER A 113 -1.71 -5.85 -7.77
CA SER A 113 -0.63 -4.85 -7.72
C SER A 113 -0.39 -4.21 -9.09
N ILE A 114 -0.40 -5.01 -10.16
CA ILE A 114 -0.30 -4.52 -11.53
C ILE A 114 -1.52 -3.66 -11.88
N LEU A 115 -2.71 -4.11 -11.48
CA LEU A 115 -3.96 -3.38 -11.71
C LEU A 115 -3.94 -2.01 -11.04
N PHE A 116 -3.57 -1.94 -9.76
CA PHE A 116 -3.47 -0.67 -9.02
C PHE A 116 -2.55 0.33 -9.73
N LEU A 117 -1.35 -0.10 -10.10
CA LEU A 117 -0.39 0.74 -10.79
C LEU A 117 -0.87 1.17 -12.19
N SER A 118 -1.52 0.28 -12.93
CA SER A 118 -2.02 0.60 -14.28
C SER A 118 -3.22 1.56 -14.24
N GLN A 119 -4.11 1.43 -13.25
CA GLN A 119 -5.25 2.33 -13.06
C GLN A 119 -4.82 3.73 -12.61
N HIS A 120 -3.70 3.84 -11.93
CA HIS A 120 -3.15 5.10 -11.42
C HIS A 120 -1.83 5.49 -12.11
N ASN A 121 -1.63 5.03 -13.36
CA ASN A 121 -0.40 5.27 -14.10
C ASN A 121 -0.06 6.77 -14.23
N GLU A 122 -1.05 7.63 -14.52
CA GLU A 122 -0.84 9.08 -14.61
C GLU A 122 -0.36 9.67 -13.27
N TYR A 123 -0.94 9.21 -12.15
CA TYR A 123 -0.52 9.62 -10.83
C TYR A 123 0.94 9.22 -10.55
N PHE A 124 1.30 7.98 -10.82
CA PHE A 124 2.65 7.45 -10.61
C PHE A 124 3.70 7.90 -11.63
N GLN A 125 3.34 8.74 -12.63
CA GLN A 125 4.33 9.47 -13.43
C GLN A 125 5.03 10.57 -12.64
N GLU A 126 4.33 11.17 -11.66
CA GLU A 126 4.85 12.25 -10.83
C GLU A 126 5.11 11.84 -9.38
N HIS A 127 4.50 10.75 -8.94
CA HIS A 127 4.63 10.20 -7.58
C HIS A 127 5.36 8.86 -7.60
N ASP A 128 5.96 8.51 -6.49
CA ASP A 128 6.62 7.23 -6.29
C ASP A 128 6.29 6.63 -4.91
N PHE A 129 6.87 5.48 -4.61
CA PHE A 129 6.66 4.81 -3.32
C PHE A 129 7.56 5.37 -2.20
N GLY A 130 8.39 6.37 -2.48
CA GLY A 130 9.27 7.00 -1.50
C GLY A 130 10.13 5.99 -0.75
N ASP A 131 10.11 6.07 0.56
CA ASP A 131 10.87 5.22 1.48
C ASP A 131 10.11 3.96 1.94
N ILE A 132 9.03 3.58 1.24
CA ILE A 132 8.27 2.34 1.52
C ILE A 132 9.15 1.11 1.23
N PRO A 133 9.36 0.19 2.19
CA PRO A 133 10.10 -1.03 1.96
C PRO A 133 9.47 -1.91 0.88
N LEU A 134 10.30 -2.59 0.07
CA LEU A 134 9.87 -3.42 -1.05
C LEU A 134 8.75 -4.42 -0.69
N LYS A 135 8.78 -5.01 0.50
CA LYS A 135 7.74 -5.93 0.98
C LYS A 135 6.33 -5.32 1.02
N PHE A 136 6.20 -4.00 1.18
CA PHE A 136 4.92 -3.29 1.10
C PHE A 136 4.58 -2.91 -0.34
N VAL A 137 5.56 -2.55 -1.14
CA VAL A 137 5.36 -2.28 -2.58
C VAL A 137 4.85 -3.53 -3.31
N MET A 138 5.39 -4.71 -2.99
CA MET A 138 4.88 -5.99 -3.51
C MET A 138 3.41 -6.26 -3.13
N ARG A 139 2.92 -5.64 -2.07
CA ARG A 139 1.53 -5.71 -1.61
C ARG A 139 0.68 -4.52 -2.07
N ALA A 140 1.15 -3.69 -3.00
CA ALA A 140 0.43 -2.49 -3.46
C ALA A 140 -0.99 -2.80 -4.01
N GLY A 141 -1.23 -4.03 -4.46
CA GLY A 141 -2.56 -4.50 -4.85
C GLY A 141 -3.61 -4.44 -3.75
N GLN A 142 -3.22 -4.44 -2.49
CA GLN A 142 -4.12 -4.23 -1.36
C GLN A 142 -4.68 -2.80 -1.30
N LEU A 143 -4.03 -1.85 -1.96
CA LEU A 143 -4.48 -0.46 -2.09
C LEU A 143 -5.45 -0.25 -3.27
N ALA A 144 -5.71 -1.28 -4.09
CA ALA A 144 -6.54 -1.17 -5.30
C ALA A 144 -8.01 -0.81 -5.02
N THR A 145 -8.50 -1.00 -3.78
CA THR A 145 -9.84 -0.58 -3.36
C THR A 145 -9.91 0.88 -2.92
N GLY A 146 -8.78 1.58 -2.93
CA GLY A 146 -8.68 2.98 -2.53
C GLY A 146 -9.29 3.94 -3.55
N SER A 147 -10.09 4.88 -3.07
CA SER A 147 -10.57 6.01 -3.86
C SER A 147 -9.49 7.08 -3.93
N HIS A 148 -9.12 7.50 -5.14
CA HIS A 148 -8.18 8.58 -5.35
C HIS A 148 -8.87 9.94 -5.15
N ILE A 149 -8.44 10.72 -4.17
CA ILE A 149 -8.99 12.03 -3.82
C ILE A 149 -7.96 13.11 -4.17
N LYS A 150 -8.37 14.10 -4.95
CA LYS A 150 -7.53 15.21 -5.42
C LYS A 150 -7.98 16.55 -4.85
N GLY A 151 -7.01 17.37 -4.48
CA GLY A 151 -7.16 18.74 -3.99
C GLY A 151 -7.11 18.87 -2.48
N ILE A 152 -6.26 19.80 -2.01
CA ILE A 152 -5.92 20.00 -0.60
C ILE A 152 -7.16 20.12 0.31
N THR A 153 -8.18 20.85 -0.11
CA THR A 153 -9.43 21.01 0.69
C THR A 153 -10.13 19.66 0.90
N LYS A 154 -10.22 18.83 -0.14
CA LYS A 154 -10.88 17.53 -0.06
C LYS A 154 -10.07 16.53 0.78
N THR A 155 -8.75 16.56 0.64
CA THR A 155 -7.85 15.69 1.42
C THR A 155 -7.93 16.05 2.90
N LEU A 156 -7.86 17.33 3.27
CA LEU A 156 -8.01 17.77 4.66
C LEU A 156 -9.40 17.47 5.24
N GLN A 157 -10.47 17.66 4.46
CA GLN A 157 -11.82 17.28 4.88
C GLN A 157 -11.93 15.79 5.15
N LYS A 158 -11.36 14.95 4.27
CA LYS A 158 -11.38 13.50 4.46
C LYS A 158 -10.50 13.08 5.64
N TRP A 159 -9.33 13.65 5.80
CA TRP A 159 -8.46 13.44 6.97
C TRP A 159 -9.22 13.76 8.27
N LYS A 160 -9.86 14.93 8.33
CA LYS A 160 -10.71 15.32 9.46
C LYS A 160 -11.86 14.33 9.70
N SER A 161 -12.43 13.72 8.64
CA SER A 161 -13.47 12.70 8.79
C SER A 161 -12.92 11.43 9.44
N VAL A 162 -11.69 10.99 9.13
CA VAL A 162 -11.04 9.86 9.80
C VAL A 162 -10.96 10.10 11.30
N TYR A 163 -10.61 11.32 11.73
CA TYR A 163 -10.65 11.66 13.17
C TYR A 163 -12.06 11.61 13.73
N SER A 164 -13.02 12.23 13.04
CA SER A 164 -14.40 12.31 13.52
C SER A 164 -15.05 10.95 13.68
N ASN A 165 -14.70 9.99 12.84
CA ASN A 165 -15.23 8.63 12.85
C ASN A 165 -14.52 7.69 13.84
N ALA A 166 -13.35 8.08 14.37
CA ALA A 166 -12.59 7.28 15.33
C ALA A 166 -13.34 7.10 16.65
N ASN A 167 -13.34 5.89 17.20
CA ASN A 167 -13.87 5.57 18.51
C ASN A 167 -12.86 4.88 19.43
N GLU A 168 -11.84 4.23 18.87
CA GLU A 168 -10.84 3.47 19.61
C GLU A 168 -9.47 4.13 19.51
N TYR A 169 -9.00 4.36 18.29
CA TYR A 169 -7.67 4.93 18.06
C TYR A 169 -7.58 5.77 16.78
N VAL A 170 -6.56 6.61 16.72
CA VAL A 170 -6.03 7.22 15.51
C VAL A 170 -4.52 7.00 15.48
N TYR A 171 -4.02 6.48 14.37
CA TYR A 171 -2.59 6.29 14.12
C TYR A 171 -2.14 7.11 12.91
N GLU A 172 -0.98 7.76 13.01
CA GLU A 172 -0.49 8.63 11.97
C GLU A 172 1.02 8.54 11.74
N ILE A 173 1.41 8.70 10.48
CA ILE A 173 2.78 8.98 10.05
C ILE A 173 2.75 10.32 9.34
N LEU A 174 3.46 11.33 9.86
CA LEU A 174 3.32 12.73 9.47
C LEU A 174 4.63 13.31 8.95
N SER A 175 4.58 13.97 7.80
CA SER A 175 5.67 14.83 7.29
C SER A 175 5.60 16.25 7.84
N GLU A 176 4.39 16.73 8.13
CA GLU A 176 4.07 18.02 8.74
C GLU A 176 2.81 17.88 9.58
N ILE A 177 2.51 18.88 10.40
CA ILE A 177 1.34 18.89 11.30
C ILE A 177 0.39 20.02 10.86
N PRO A 178 -0.68 19.70 10.10
CA PRO A 178 -1.66 20.72 9.70
C PRO A 178 -2.37 21.31 10.91
N GLU A 179 -2.35 22.63 11.01
CA GLU A 179 -2.89 23.35 12.19
C GLU A 179 -4.39 23.11 12.36
N GLU A 180 -5.12 23.02 11.26
CA GLU A 180 -6.58 22.84 11.23
C GLU A 180 -7.04 21.48 11.81
N LEU A 181 -6.13 20.53 11.89
CA LEU A 181 -6.41 19.17 12.38
C LEU A 181 -6.14 19.01 13.87
N PHE A 182 -5.45 19.97 14.51
CA PHE A 182 -5.06 19.86 15.91
C PHE A 182 -6.27 19.80 16.87
N ASP A 183 -7.20 20.73 16.77
CA ASP A 183 -8.35 20.76 17.68
C ASP A 183 -9.31 19.60 17.49
N PRO A 184 -9.64 19.15 16.23
CA PRO A 184 -10.39 17.94 15.99
C PRO A 184 -9.83 16.70 16.65
N ILE A 185 -8.52 16.43 16.49
CA ILE A 185 -7.89 15.25 17.09
C ILE A 185 -7.82 15.36 18.61
N LEU A 186 -7.49 16.54 19.14
CA LEU A 186 -7.41 16.76 20.57
C LEU A 186 -8.75 16.50 21.29
N GLN A 187 -9.85 16.88 20.69
CA GLN A 187 -11.18 16.58 21.21
C GLN A 187 -11.46 15.08 21.28
N LYS A 188 -11.07 14.34 20.24
CA LYS A 188 -11.23 12.89 20.21
C LYS A 188 -10.39 12.20 21.29
N ILE A 189 -9.16 12.64 21.48
CA ILE A 189 -8.27 12.09 22.52
C ILE A 189 -8.86 12.36 23.92
N LYS A 190 -9.35 13.55 24.18
CA LYS A 190 -10.03 13.89 25.46
C LYS A 190 -11.29 13.06 25.71
N ASN A 191 -11.91 12.55 24.65
CA ASN A 191 -13.06 11.63 24.72
C ASN A 191 -12.64 10.14 24.77
N GLY A 192 -11.38 9.83 24.97
CA GLY A 192 -10.88 8.48 25.20
C GLY A 192 -10.31 7.76 23.96
N VAL A 193 -10.22 8.42 22.81
CA VAL A 193 -9.55 7.86 21.62
C VAL A 193 -8.04 7.86 21.84
N LYS A 194 -7.37 6.73 21.64
CA LYS A 194 -5.91 6.61 21.69
C LYS A 194 -5.29 7.26 20.47
N PHE A 195 -4.21 8.05 20.65
CA PHE A 195 -3.50 8.69 19.56
C PHE A 195 -2.02 8.32 19.54
N GLU A 196 -1.58 7.66 18.48
CA GLU A 196 -0.18 7.34 18.25
C GLU A 196 0.29 7.97 16.95
N TYR A 197 1.40 8.73 17.00
CA TYR A 197 1.92 9.32 15.78
C TYR A 197 3.44 9.28 15.67
N ILE A 198 3.89 9.19 14.43
CA ILE A 198 5.29 9.32 14.03
C ILE A 198 5.41 10.64 13.25
N VAL A 199 6.36 11.48 13.61
CA VAL A 199 6.60 12.74 12.90
C VAL A 199 8.03 12.81 12.36
N SER A 200 8.22 13.51 11.24
CA SER A 200 9.54 13.80 10.70
C SER A 200 10.33 14.75 11.61
N GLU A 201 11.64 14.54 11.73
CA GLU A 201 12.55 15.52 12.37
C GLU A 201 12.59 16.85 11.60
N SER A 202 12.26 16.82 10.30
CA SER A 202 12.18 18.00 9.44
C SER A 202 10.75 18.54 9.28
N ALA A 203 9.81 18.09 10.12
CA ALA A 203 8.41 18.52 10.02
C ALA A 203 8.31 20.04 10.28
N ILE A 204 7.55 20.70 9.40
CA ILE A 204 7.14 22.08 9.62
C ILE A 204 6.03 22.07 10.67
N VAL A 205 6.20 22.87 11.69
CA VAL A 205 5.21 23.02 12.76
C VAL A 205 4.78 24.49 12.86
N PRO A 206 3.50 24.74 13.23
CA PRO A 206 3.00 26.11 13.34
C PRO A 206 3.71 26.91 14.41
N ASP A 207 3.88 28.22 14.18
CA ASP A 207 4.39 29.18 15.17
C ASP A 207 3.55 29.15 16.46
N GLY A 208 4.21 29.22 17.60
CA GLY A 208 3.54 29.20 18.91
C GLY A 208 2.95 27.85 19.30
N ARG A 209 3.28 26.78 18.58
CA ARG A 209 2.85 25.40 18.84
C ARG A 209 3.05 25.02 20.32
N GLN A 210 4.20 25.27 20.90
CA GLN A 210 4.47 24.90 22.30
C GLN A 210 3.53 25.58 23.29
N THR A 211 3.20 26.85 23.05
CA THR A 211 2.23 27.59 23.89
C THR A 211 0.83 26.99 23.77
N ARG A 212 0.43 26.61 22.56
CA ARG A 212 -0.86 25.94 22.30
C ARG A 212 -0.91 24.57 22.98
N LEU A 213 0.14 23.75 22.87
CA LEU A 213 0.21 22.45 23.53
C LEU A 213 0.08 22.57 25.07
N LYS A 214 0.75 23.54 25.68
CA LYS A 214 0.63 23.81 27.13
C LYS A 214 -0.79 24.18 27.54
N LYS A 215 -1.45 25.09 26.79
CA LYS A 215 -2.80 25.54 27.09
C LYS A 215 -3.87 24.50 26.88
N SER A 216 -3.64 23.56 25.98
CA SER A 216 -4.63 22.55 25.56
C SER A 216 -4.72 21.33 26.47
N GLY A 217 -3.81 21.14 27.45
CA GLY A 217 -3.72 19.93 28.27
C GLY A 217 -3.02 18.76 27.58
N PHE A 218 -2.30 19.03 26.47
CA PHE A 218 -1.65 18.00 25.67
C PHE A 218 -0.61 17.20 26.46
N TYR A 219 0.11 17.84 27.38
CA TYR A 219 1.14 17.16 28.17
C TYR A 219 0.56 16.18 29.19
N GLU A 220 -0.63 16.46 29.74
CA GLU A 220 -1.35 15.54 30.62
C GLU A 220 -1.78 14.27 29.83
N LEU A 221 -2.14 14.43 28.56
CA LEU A 221 -2.50 13.32 27.67
C LEU A 221 -1.28 12.48 27.26
N LEU A 222 -0.08 13.06 27.25
CA LEU A 222 1.18 12.32 27.09
C LEU A 222 1.53 11.52 28.36
N GLU A 223 1.38 12.13 29.54
CA GLU A 223 1.69 11.49 30.81
C GLU A 223 0.78 10.28 31.09
N ASN A 224 -0.50 10.38 30.80
CA ASN A 224 -1.47 9.29 30.96
C ASN A 224 -1.48 8.31 29.79
N LYS A 225 -0.58 8.47 28.78
CA LYS A 225 -0.44 7.62 27.60
C LYS A 225 -1.66 7.57 26.67
N SER A 226 -2.54 8.56 26.74
CA SER A 226 -3.57 8.75 25.70
C SER A 226 -2.95 9.18 24.37
N ILE A 227 -1.78 9.83 24.43
CA ILE A 227 -0.94 10.18 23.29
C ILE A 227 0.40 9.48 23.43
N GLU A 228 0.81 8.76 22.40
CA GLU A 228 2.17 8.27 22.23
C GLU A 228 2.78 8.83 20.96
N ARG A 229 4.06 9.16 20.98
CA ARG A 229 4.73 9.79 19.83
C ARG A 229 6.14 9.30 19.62
N LYS A 230 6.49 9.17 18.36
CA LYS A 230 7.83 8.81 17.91
C LYS A 230 8.31 9.74 16.81
N MET A 231 9.56 9.62 16.44
CA MET A 231 10.18 10.49 15.45
C MET A 231 11.03 9.69 14.48
N GLN A 232 11.04 10.11 13.24
CA GLN A 232 11.91 9.58 12.19
C GLN A 232 12.70 10.72 11.53
N LYS A 233 13.87 10.39 11.02
CA LYS A 233 14.75 11.35 10.35
C LYS A 233 14.05 12.06 9.17
N SER A 234 13.26 11.31 8.41
CA SER A 234 12.42 11.82 7.32
C SER A 234 11.16 10.96 7.18
N VAL A 235 10.07 11.59 6.74
CA VAL A 235 8.82 10.92 6.37
C VAL A 235 8.47 11.38 4.96
N GLN A 236 8.43 10.44 4.02
CA GLN A 236 8.05 10.69 2.64
C GLN A 236 6.61 10.25 2.36
N VAL A 237 6.12 9.25 3.06
CA VAL A 237 4.78 8.70 2.91
C VAL A 237 3.98 8.97 4.17
N VAL A 238 2.85 9.67 4.01
CA VAL A 238 1.93 9.97 5.11
C VAL A 238 0.82 8.93 5.15
N VAL A 239 0.51 8.44 6.33
CA VAL A 239 -0.60 7.52 6.58
C VAL A 239 -1.41 8.02 7.76
N VAL A 240 -2.72 7.98 7.62
CA VAL A 240 -3.68 8.32 8.66
C VAL A 240 -4.75 7.23 8.71
N LEU A 241 -5.00 6.66 9.88
CA LEU A 241 -6.01 5.61 10.03
C LEU A 241 -6.66 5.63 11.41
N ASN A 242 -7.88 5.16 11.45
CA ASN A 242 -8.58 4.77 12.67
C ASN A 242 -8.93 3.27 12.60
N GLU A 243 -9.78 2.75 13.46
CA GLU A 243 -10.17 1.33 13.51
C GLU A 243 -10.98 0.83 12.30
N LYS A 244 -11.39 1.73 11.36
CA LYS A 244 -12.30 1.39 10.25
C LYS A 244 -11.81 1.84 8.88
N GLU A 245 -11.09 2.95 8.84
CA GLU A 245 -10.76 3.60 7.58
C GLU A 245 -9.33 4.11 7.59
N ALA A 246 -8.73 4.23 6.41
CA ALA A 246 -7.36 4.69 6.25
C ALA A 246 -7.17 5.58 5.03
N CYS A 247 -6.16 6.46 5.13
CA CYS A 247 -5.65 7.29 4.04
C CYS A 247 -4.15 7.05 3.87
N ILE A 248 -3.67 7.13 2.63
CA ILE A 248 -2.24 7.16 2.32
C ILE A 248 -1.95 8.25 1.29
N PHE A 249 -0.85 8.97 1.50
CA PHE A 249 -0.32 10.00 0.62
C PHE A 249 1.08 9.58 0.17
N PHE A 250 1.29 9.52 -1.13
CA PHE A 250 2.60 9.19 -1.69
C PHE A 250 3.41 10.44 -1.98
N PRO A 251 4.74 10.33 -2.01
CA PRO A 251 5.60 11.48 -2.27
C PRO A 251 5.64 11.86 -3.74
N LYS A 252 5.80 13.16 -3.98
CA LYS A 252 6.17 13.75 -5.25
C LYS A 252 7.54 14.44 -5.06
N ASN A 253 8.51 14.09 -5.92
CA ASN A 253 9.88 14.59 -5.82
C ASN A 253 10.53 14.38 -4.42
N GLY A 254 10.26 13.22 -3.79
CA GLY A 254 10.84 12.87 -2.49
C GLY A 254 10.22 13.55 -1.27
N VAL A 255 9.15 14.34 -1.45
CA VAL A 255 8.41 15.01 -0.37
C VAL A 255 6.96 14.54 -0.39
N ALA A 256 6.35 14.31 0.78
CA ALA A 256 4.94 13.92 0.86
C ALA A 256 4.04 14.96 0.17
N ASP A 257 3.19 14.51 -0.75
CA ASP A 257 2.21 15.38 -1.39
C ASP A 257 0.86 15.25 -0.67
N LEU A 258 0.49 16.25 0.13
CA LEU A 258 -0.77 16.28 0.85
C LEU A 258 -1.96 16.74 0.00
N THR A 259 -1.74 17.06 -1.26
CA THR A 259 -2.81 17.50 -2.18
C THR A 259 -3.59 16.35 -2.79
N GLU A 260 -3.03 15.14 -2.81
CA GLU A 260 -3.67 13.94 -3.36
C GLU A 260 -3.47 12.74 -2.43
N MET A 261 -4.51 11.94 -2.23
CA MET A 261 -4.44 10.75 -1.39
C MET A 261 -5.29 9.60 -1.92
N PHE A 262 -4.98 8.39 -1.47
CA PHE A 262 -5.88 7.25 -1.56
C PHE A 262 -6.56 7.04 -0.22
N TYR A 263 -7.86 6.76 -0.26
CA TYR A 263 -8.70 6.52 0.91
C TYR A 263 -9.57 5.29 0.72
N SER A 264 -9.72 4.50 1.77
CA SER A 264 -10.68 3.39 1.80
C SER A 264 -11.12 3.04 3.23
N ASP A 265 -12.32 2.50 3.33
CA ASP A 265 -12.87 1.78 4.49
C ASP A 265 -12.88 0.25 4.29
N ASN A 266 -12.18 -0.24 3.26
CA ASN A 266 -12.03 -1.66 3.00
C ASN A 266 -10.96 -2.27 3.91
N ASP A 267 -11.26 -3.44 4.50
CA ASP A 267 -10.38 -4.13 5.45
C ASP A 267 -8.97 -4.41 4.90
N VAL A 268 -8.86 -4.76 3.61
CA VAL A 268 -7.56 -5.12 2.98
C VAL A 268 -6.67 -3.89 2.81
N PHE A 269 -7.26 -2.75 2.42
CA PHE A 269 -6.56 -1.47 2.33
C PHE A 269 -6.14 -1.00 3.73
N HIS A 270 -7.07 -1.09 4.68
CA HIS A 270 -6.83 -0.70 6.07
C HIS A 270 -5.69 -1.54 6.68
N GLU A 271 -5.71 -2.87 6.49
CA GLU A 271 -4.66 -3.77 6.98
C GLU A 271 -3.28 -3.39 6.44
N TRP A 272 -3.17 -3.04 5.14
CA TRP A 272 -1.93 -2.57 4.56
C TRP A 272 -1.40 -1.32 5.27
N CYS A 273 -2.26 -0.32 5.48
CA CYS A 273 -1.90 0.93 6.15
C CYS A 273 -1.51 0.69 7.62
N LEU A 274 -2.23 -0.16 8.33
CA LEU A 274 -1.95 -0.53 9.71
C LEU A 274 -0.63 -1.28 9.86
N ASP A 275 -0.36 -2.24 8.97
CA ASP A 275 0.91 -2.97 8.93
C ASP A 275 2.08 -2.02 8.65
N TYR A 276 1.89 -1.09 7.70
CA TYR A 276 2.91 -0.10 7.40
C TYR A 276 3.16 0.85 8.59
N PHE A 277 2.10 1.35 9.23
CA PHE A 277 2.23 2.14 10.46
C PHE A 277 2.99 1.36 11.54
N ARG A 278 2.60 0.13 11.85
CA ARG A 278 3.27 -0.71 12.85
C ARG A 278 4.74 -0.93 12.52
N TYR A 279 5.05 -1.24 11.27
CA TYR A 279 6.42 -1.38 10.82
C TYR A 279 7.23 -0.09 11.07
N ARG A 280 6.68 1.06 10.70
CA ARG A 280 7.34 2.36 10.93
C ARG A 280 7.45 2.67 12.42
N TRP A 281 6.42 2.37 13.20
CA TRP A 281 6.39 2.56 14.65
C TRP A 281 7.53 1.82 15.36
N TYR A 282 7.73 0.55 15.06
CA TYR A 282 8.80 -0.25 15.66
C TYR A 282 10.20 0.20 15.21
N ASN A 283 10.33 0.81 14.05
CA ASN A 283 11.59 1.32 13.52
C ASN A 283 11.82 2.82 13.76
N SER A 284 10.95 3.47 14.54
CA SER A 284 11.06 4.90 14.89
C SER A 284 11.77 5.09 16.23
N GLY A 285 12.53 6.20 16.31
CA GLY A 285 13.20 6.60 17.54
C GLY A 285 12.29 7.35 18.52
N VAL A 286 12.82 7.64 19.69
CA VAL A 286 12.15 8.45 20.70
C VAL A 286 11.96 9.88 20.16
N PHE A 287 10.79 10.45 20.45
CA PHE A 287 10.47 11.82 20.07
C PHE A 287 11.40 12.84 20.79
N GLN A 288 11.91 13.79 20.03
CA GLN A 288 12.84 14.84 20.50
C GLN A 288 12.31 16.22 20.11
N GLU A 289 11.69 16.91 21.07
CA GLU A 289 11.02 18.20 20.85
C GLU A 289 11.95 19.26 20.21
N HIS A 290 13.23 19.30 20.63
CA HIS A 290 14.20 20.27 20.14
C HIS A 290 14.59 20.14 18.66
N LYS A 291 14.19 19.03 18.00
CA LYS A 291 14.45 18.82 16.58
C LYS A 291 13.38 19.45 15.68
N LEU A 292 12.18 19.69 16.21
CA LEU A 292 11.13 20.38 15.47
C LEU A 292 11.48 21.88 15.39
N LYS A 293 11.35 22.45 14.21
CA LYS A 293 11.61 23.86 13.93
C LYS A 293 10.28 24.60 13.83
N GLU A 294 10.06 25.59 14.70
CA GLU A 294 9.01 26.59 14.57
C GLU A 294 9.42 27.64 13.55
#